data_72c3b8bac0257339b844f4959c90aae7
#
_entry.id   72c3b8bac0257339b844f4959c90aae7
#
_cell.length_a   1.000
_cell.length_b   1.000
_cell.length_c   1.000
_cell.angle_alpha   90.00
_cell.angle_beta   90.00
_cell.angle_gamma   90.00
#
_symmetry.space_group_name_H-M   'P 1'
#
loop_
_entity.id
_entity.type
_entity.pdbx_description
1 polymer ?
#
loop_
_entity_poly.entity_id
_entity_poly.type
_entity_poly.pdbx_seq_one_letter_code
_entity_poly.pdbx_strand_id
1 'polypeptide(L)'
;MSIYLDNAATTKPCDEAVKAAVAAMTDNFGNPSSLHRAGLDAQLAMDGARKIIADSIGAEENCIYFTSGATESNNLALRGASAAYGRK
;
A
#
# COMPACT_ATOMS: atom_id res chain seq x y z
N MET A 1 30.03 4.62 -13.01
CA MET A 1 28.98 3.98 -12.19
C MET A 1 29.00 4.58 -10.79
N SER A 2 27.84 4.99 -10.30
CA SER A 2 27.75 5.50 -8.92
C SER A 2 27.14 4.45 -7.98
N ILE A 3 27.54 4.54 -6.72
CA ILE A 3 26.99 3.70 -5.68
C ILE A 3 26.03 4.54 -4.86
N TYR A 4 24.80 4.08 -4.74
CA TYR A 4 23.77 4.80 -3.99
C TYR A 4 23.67 4.23 -2.57
N LEU A 5 23.89 5.07 -1.57
CA LEU A 5 23.94 4.66 -0.17
C LEU A 5 22.92 5.40 0.72
N ASP A 6 21.94 6.08 0.10
CA ASP A 6 20.97 6.89 0.85
C ASP A 6 19.58 6.27 0.83
N ASN A 7 19.49 4.96 0.98
CA ASN A 7 18.20 4.25 0.95
C ASN A 7 17.29 4.60 2.12
N ALA A 8 17.81 5.19 3.19
CA ALA A 8 16.97 5.67 4.28
C ALA A 8 16.08 6.83 3.84
N ALA A 9 16.56 7.66 2.93
CA ALA A 9 15.76 8.76 2.38
C ALA A 9 14.79 8.27 1.31
N THR A 10 15.27 7.45 0.39
CA THR A 10 14.44 6.85 -0.64
C THR A 10 15.18 5.67 -1.26
N THR A 11 14.45 4.75 -1.81
CA THR A 11 14.99 3.56 -2.46
C THR A 11 14.44 3.48 -3.88
N LYS A 12 15.31 3.19 -4.85
CA LYS A 12 14.88 2.99 -6.23
C LYS A 12 13.97 1.76 -6.30
N PRO A 13 12.77 1.89 -6.90
CA PRO A 13 11.89 0.72 -7.07
C PRO A 13 12.56 -0.35 -7.93
N CYS A 14 12.30 -1.61 -7.62
CA CYS A 14 12.75 -2.71 -8.45
C CYS A 14 11.94 -2.78 -9.75
N ASP A 15 12.47 -3.49 -10.74
CA ASP A 15 11.82 -3.58 -12.06
C ASP A 15 10.40 -4.16 -11.96
N GLU A 16 10.20 -5.16 -11.14
CA GLU A 16 8.89 -5.78 -10.94
C GLU A 16 7.89 -4.79 -10.35
N ALA A 17 8.31 -3.96 -9.40
CA ALA A 17 7.45 -2.94 -8.81
C ALA A 17 7.07 -1.88 -9.85
N VAL A 18 8.02 -1.46 -10.67
CA VAL A 18 7.77 -0.49 -11.75
C VAL A 18 6.74 -1.04 -12.74
N LYS A 19 6.91 -2.30 -13.15
CA LYS A 19 5.98 -2.94 -14.09
C LYS A 19 4.58 -3.04 -13.50
N ALA A 20 4.46 -3.40 -12.24
CA ALA A 20 3.15 -3.50 -11.57
C ALA A 20 2.49 -2.13 -11.48
N ALA A 21 3.26 -1.08 -11.18
CA ALA A 21 2.73 0.28 -11.11
C ALA A 21 2.25 0.76 -12.49
N VAL A 22 3.03 0.50 -13.55
CA VAL A 22 2.64 0.86 -14.91
C VAL A 22 1.37 0.12 -15.32
N ALA A 23 1.26 -1.17 -15.03
CA ALA A 23 0.06 -1.95 -15.32
C ALA A 23 -1.17 -1.38 -14.60
N ALA A 24 -1.01 -0.99 -13.34
CA ALA A 24 -2.11 -0.38 -12.58
C ALA A 24 -2.54 0.95 -13.18
N MET A 25 -1.60 1.75 -13.65
CA MET A 25 -1.91 3.07 -14.23
C MET A 25 -2.51 2.99 -15.64
N THR A 26 -2.24 1.93 -16.39
CA THR A 26 -2.65 1.83 -17.80
C THR A 26 -3.77 0.83 -18.02
N ASP A 27 -3.67 -0.36 -17.42
CA ASP A 27 -4.61 -1.45 -17.67
C ASP A 27 -5.67 -1.57 -16.57
N ASN A 28 -5.30 -1.32 -15.31
CA ASN A 28 -6.20 -1.45 -14.15
C ASN A 28 -6.42 -0.12 -13.46
N PHE A 29 -6.61 0.93 -14.22
CA PHE A 29 -6.69 2.31 -13.69
C PHE A 29 -8.06 2.66 -13.09
N GLY A 30 -9.01 1.75 -13.11
CA GLY A 30 -10.35 2.02 -12.60
C GLY A 30 -10.38 2.41 -11.13
N ASN A 31 -11.44 3.10 -10.72
CA ASN A 31 -11.65 3.45 -9.33
C ASN A 31 -12.22 2.23 -8.59
N PRO A 32 -11.53 1.70 -7.56
CA PRO A 32 -12.03 0.51 -6.85
C PRO A 32 -13.40 0.69 -6.21
N SER A 33 -13.82 1.93 -5.97
CA SER A 33 -15.14 2.22 -5.40
C SER A 33 -16.26 2.21 -6.43
N SER A 34 -15.94 2.17 -7.74
CA SER A 34 -16.93 2.15 -8.80
C SER A 34 -17.53 0.76 -8.97
N LEU A 35 -18.82 0.72 -9.33
CA LEU A 35 -19.55 -0.55 -9.44
C LEU A 35 -19.48 -1.18 -10.83
N HIS A 36 -18.78 -0.54 -11.78
CA HIS A 36 -18.59 -1.11 -13.12
C HIS A 36 -17.35 -2.00 -13.17
N ARG A 37 -17.15 -2.66 -14.32
CA ARG A 37 -16.09 -3.68 -14.46
C ARG A 37 -14.69 -3.16 -14.15
N ALA A 38 -14.35 -1.97 -14.66
CA ALA A 38 -13.01 -1.41 -14.42
C ALA A 38 -12.77 -1.16 -12.91
N GLY A 39 -13.81 -0.70 -12.20
CA GLY A 39 -13.74 -0.52 -10.76
C GLY A 39 -13.58 -1.85 -10.03
N LEU A 40 -14.31 -2.87 -10.45
CA LEU A 40 -14.20 -4.21 -9.85
C LEU A 40 -12.81 -4.80 -10.08
N ASP A 41 -12.26 -4.67 -11.28
CA ASP A 41 -10.92 -5.18 -11.57
C ASP A 41 -9.87 -4.47 -10.71
N ALA A 42 -9.99 -3.16 -10.51
CA ALA A 42 -9.11 -2.40 -9.64
C ALA A 42 -9.24 -2.85 -8.17
N GLN A 43 -10.46 -3.12 -7.73
CA GLN A 43 -10.72 -3.61 -6.38
C GLN A 43 -10.06 -4.97 -6.15
N LEU A 44 -10.17 -5.88 -7.12
CA LEU A 44 -9.55 -7.20 -7.03
C LEU A 44 -8.03 -7.10 -6.99
N ALA A 45 -7.45 -6.17 -7.76
CA ALA A 45 -6.02 -5.93 -7.75
C ALA A 45 -5.54 -5.42 -6.38
N MET A 46 -6.29 -4.49 -5.77
CA MET A 46 -5.99 -3.99 -4.43
C MET A 46 -6.08 -5.09 -3.37
N ASP A 47 -7.13 -5.91 -3.44
CA ASP A 47 -7.32 -6.98 -2.47
C ASP A 47 -6.21 -8.03 -2.58
N GLY A 48 -5.78 -8.33 -3.81
CA GLY A 48 -4.64 -9.23 -4.04
C GLY A 48 -3.34 -8.68 -3.46
N ALA A 49 -3.08 -7.38 -3.66
CA ALA A 49 -1.91 -6.72 -3.09
C ALA A 49 -1.95 -6.74 -1.55
N ARG A 50 -3.11 -6.46 -0.98
CA ARG A 50 -3.31 -6.49 0.48
C ARG A 50 -2.99 -7.86 1.06
N LYS A 51 -3.45 -8.91 0.38
CA LYS A 51 -3.18 -10.28 0.81
C LYS A 51 -1.69 -10.60 0.78
N ILE A 52 -1.00 -10.22 -0.28
CA ILE A 52 0.45 -10.44 -0.41
C ILE A 52 1.20 -9.75 0.72
N ILE A 53 0.85 -8.50 1.01
CA ILE A 53 1.49 -7.74 2.09
C ILE A 53 1.21 -8.40 3.44
N ALA A 54 -0.04 -8.76 3.71
CA ALA A 54 -0.43 -9.40 4.95
C ALA A 54 0.33 -10.71 5.17
N ASP A 55 0.40 -11.56 4.14
CA ASP A 55 1.11 -12.83 4.20
C ASP A 55 2.60 -12.62 4.49
N SER A 56 3.21 -11.56 3.94
CA SER A 56 4.64 -11.31 4.11
C SER A 56 5.03 -10.97 5.55
N ILE A 57 4.10 -10.46 6.35
CA ILE A 57 4.35 -10.10 7.76
C ILE A 57 3.54 -10.93 8.74
N GLY A 58 2.87 -11.98 8.27
CA GLY A 58 2.07 -12.85 9.13
C GLY A 58 0.85 -12.17 9.73
N ALA A 59 0.25 -11.22 9.01
CA ALA A 59 -0.94 -10.50 9.45
C ALA A 59 -2.17 -10.96 8.67
N GLU A 60 -3.35 -10.62 9.18
CA GLU A 60 -4.61 -10.82 8.47
C GLU A 60 -4.84 -9.68 7.48
N GLU A 61 -5.53 -9.96 6.38
CA GLU A 61 -5.79 -8.97 5.33
C GLU A 61 -6.50 -7.73 5.86
N ASN A 62 -7.45 -7.91 6.77
CA ASN A 62 -8.22 -6.79 7.33
C ASN A 62 -7.40 -5.91 8.27
N CYS A 63 -6.16 -6.29 8.57
CA CYS A 63 -5.25 -5.48 9.37
C CYS A 63 -4.34 -4.60 8.51
N ILE A 64 -4.45 -4.68 7.19
CA ILE A 64 -3.64 -3.89 6.26
C ILE A 64 -4.44 -2.69 5.75
N TYR A 65 -3.90 -1.50 5.94
CA TYR A 65 -4.52 -0.25 5.51
C TYR A 65 -3.56 0.51 4.62
N PHE A 66 -4.03 0.86 3.42
CA PHE A 66 -3.27 1.69 2.49
C PHE A 66 -3.47 3.16 2.82
N THR A 67 -2.40 3.91 2.82
CA THR A 67 -2.42 5.35 3.10
C THR A 67 -1.75 6.11 1.97
N SER A 68 -1.86 7.44 2.00
CA SER A 68 -1.26 8.30 0.98
C SER A 68 0.27 8.41 1.10
N GLY A 69 0.84 8.00 2.21
CA GLY A 69 2.28 8.06 2.43
C GLY A 69 2.64 7.84 3.89
N ALA A 70 3.94 7.92 4.17
CA ALA A 70 4.48 7.66 5.51
C ALA A 70 3.93 8.62 6.57
N THR A 71 3.71 9.88 6.21
CA THR A 71 3.17 10.87 7.14
C THR A 71 1.79 10.45 7.66
N GLU A 72 0.90 10.05 6.75
CA GLU A 72 -0.43 9.57 7.14
C GLU A 72 -0.33 8.29 7.94
N SER A 73 0.52 7.35 7.53
CA SER A 73 0.71 6.09 8.24
C SER A 73 1.19 6.31 9.66
N ASN A 74 2.17 7.20 9.86
CA ASN A 74 2.69 7.51 11.19
C ASN A 74 1.63 8.15 12.08
N ASN A 75 0.87 9.09 11.55
CA ASN A 75 -0.20 9.75 12.30
C ASN A 75 -1.31 8.77 12.65
N LEU A 76 -1.69 7.90 11.73
CA LEU A 76 -2.71 6.88 11.97
C LEU A 76 -2.25 5.93 13.08
N ALA A 77 -1.00 5.47 13.04
CA ALA A 77 -0.47 4.55 14.03
C ALA A 77 -0.39 5.20 15.42
N LEU A 78 0.16 6.40 15.50
CA LEU A 78 0.34 7.09 16.79
C LEU A 78 -1.00 7.49 17.40
N ARG A 79 -1.88 8.09 16.63
CA ARG A 79 -3.20 8.52 17.12
C ARG A 79 -4.09 7.33 17.43
N GLY A 80 -4.03 6.29 16.59
CA GLY A 80 -4.80 5.06 16.80
C GLY A 80 -4.38 4.35 18.07
N ALA A 81 -3.07 4.19 18.30
CA ALA A 81 -2.55 3.57 19.51
C ALA A 81 -2.92 4.39 20.74
N SER A 82 -2.78 5.71 20.68
CA SER A 82 -3.13 6.60 21.78
C SER A 82 -4.62 6.50 22.12
N ALA A 83 -5.49 6.46 21.11
CA ALA A 83 -6.93 6.34 21.33
C ALA A 83 -7.30 4.97 21.90
N ALA A 84 -6.68 3.89 21.39
CA ALA A 84 -7.01 2.52 21.78
C ALA A 84 -6.55 2.21 23.20
N TYR A 85 -5.34 2.63 23.55
CA TYR A 85 -4.80 2.35 24.89
C TYR A 85 -5.10 3.44 25.90
N GLY A 86 -5.43 4.61 25.42
CA GLY A 86 -5.92 5.69 26.23
C GLY A 86 -4.98 6.06 27.36
N ARG A 87 -5.42 7.06 28.12
CA ARG A 87 -4.75 7.45 29.33
C ARG A 87 -5.46 6.83 30.52
N LYS A 88 -4.67 6.14 31.30
CA LYS A 88 -5.20 5.51 32.51
C LYS A 88 -4.92 6.39 33.72
#